data_b9278a4ae66ef3314f2838f44af0d99d
#
_entry.id   b9278a4ae66ef3314f2838f44af0d99d
#
_cell.length_a   1.000
_cell.length_b   1.000
_cell.length_c   1.000
_cell.angle_alpha   90.00
_cell.angle_beta   90.00
_cell.angle_gamma   90.00
#
_symmetry.space_group_name_H-M   'P 1'
#
loop_
_entity.id
_entity.type
_entity.pdbx_description
1 polymer ?
#
loop_
_entity_poly.entity_id
_entity_poly.type
_entity_poly.pdbx_seq_one_letter_code
_entity_poly.pdbx_strand_id
1 'polypeptide(L)'
;HLNYMWDGAEPVSGLAPERIHLDGDYPEKDQSVVTIGGSGFGVAGLLVGIERGFIPRAEGVKRLTQIADYLKRADRFHGVWPHWLYGPTGEVKPFGQKDNGGDLVESCFLMQSLLCVRQYFRDGNEQEKALAEKIDQLWKEMEFSWYQNGKDVIYWHWSPEYNWEMNFPL
;
A
#
# COMPACT_ATOMS: atom_id res chain seq x y z
N HIS A 1 -3.64 -17.23 -7.80
CA HIS A 1 -3.14 -15.87 -7.54
C HIS A 1 -3.72 -15.27 -6.23
N LEU A 2 -5.03 -15.47 -5.95
CA LEU A 2 -5.65 -14.94 -4.73
C LEU A 2 -4.94 -15.42 -3.46
N ASN A 3 -4.55 -16.70 -3.38
CA ASN A 3 -3.88 -17.26 -2.22
C ASN A 3 -2.55 -16.56 -1.88
N TYR A 4 -1.82 -16.06 -2.87
CA TYR A 4 -0.61 -15.26 -2.62
C TYR A 4 -0.93 -14.00 -1.80
N MET A 5 -2.05 -13.34 -2.11
CA MET A 5 -2.48 -12.11 -1.46
C MET A 5 -3.29 -12.35 -0.16
N TRP A 6 -3.86 -13.55 -0.01
CA TRP A 6 -4.69 -13.90 1.14
C TRP A 6 -3.94 -14.70 2.20
N ASP A 7 -3.42 -15.87 1.81
CA ASP A 7 -2.70 -16.77 2.71
C ASP A 7 -1.24 -16.38 2.87
N GLY A 8 -0.62 -15.85 1.80
CA GLY A 8 0.77 -15.42 1.76
C GLY A 8 1.02 -13.99 2.23
N ALA A 9 -0.01 -13.26 2.64
CA ALA A 9 0.15 -11.89 3.13
C ALA A 9 1.03 -11.84 4.40
N GLU A 10 1.80 -10.77 4.54
CA GLU A 10 2.59 -10.53 5.75
C GLU A 10 1.62 -10.35 6.95
N PRO A 11 1.81 -11.09 8.06
CA PRO A 11 0.78 -11.22 9.10
C PRO A 11 0.41 -9.93 9.83
N VAL A 12 1.36 -9.02 10.03
CA VAL A 12 1.15 -7.76 10.78
C VAL A 12 0.49 -6.71 9.90
N SER A 13 1.00 -6.54 8.68
CA SER A 13 0.52 -5.53 7.73
C SER A 13 -0.74 -5.96 6.98
N GLY A 14 -0.86 -7.25 6.68
CA GLY A 14 -1.84 -7.78 5.73
C GLY A 14 -1.51 -7.49 4.27
N LEU A 15 -0.36 -6.87 3.99
CA LEU A 15 0.12 -6.53 2.66
C LEU A 15 0.82 -7.72 1.98
N ALA A 16 0.99 -7.64 0.67
CA ALA A 16 1.70 -8.64 -0.09
C ALA A 16 3.21 -8.58 0.17
N PRO A 17 3.87 -9.72 0.43
CA PRO A 17 5.33 -9.75 0.42
C PRO A 17 5.86 -9.33 -0.95
N GLU A 18 7.05 -8.73 -0.96
CA GLU A 18 7.70 -8.31 -2.20
C GLU A 18 7.96 -9.54 -3.08
N ARG A 19 8.43 -10.62 -2.48
CA ARG A 19 8.62 -11.92 -3.13
C ARG A 19 8.49 -13.07 -2.14
N ILE A 20 8.37 -14.28 -2.68
CA ILE A 20 8.47 -15.53 -1.92
C ILE A 20 9.53 -16.39 -2.59
N HIS A 21 10.56 -16.76 -1.86
CA HIS A 21 11.57 -17.71 -2.28
C HIS A 21 11.05 -19.14 -2.04
N LEU A 22 10.88 -19.91 -3.11
CA LEU A 22 10.26 -21.24 -3.02
C LEU A 22 11.13 -22.28 -2.29
N ASP A 23 12.44 -22.06 -2.26
CA ASP A 23 13.40 -22.87 -1.50
C ASP A 23 13.49 -22.45 -0.02
N GLY A 24 12.87 -21.32 0.35
CA GLY A 24 12.88 -20.78 1.70
C GLY A 24 14.18 -20.06 2.08
N ASP A 25 15.11 -19.89 1.13
CA ASP A 25 16.34 -19.11 1.34
C ASP A 25 16.10 -17.63 0.98
N TYR A 26 16.47 -16.72 1.87
CA TYR A 26 16.29 -15.27 1.73
C TYR A 26 17.64 -14.54 1.89
N PRO A 27 18.52 -14.59 0.87
CA PRO A 27 19.87 -14.02 0.95
C PRO A 27 19.87 -12.51 1.19
N GLU A 28 18.88 -11.79 0.69
CA GLU A 28 18.72 -10.34 0.89
C GLU A 28 18.01 -10.00 2.21
N LYS A 29 17.64 -11.00 3.03
CA LYS A 29 16.86 -10.82 4.27
C LYS A 29 15.53 -10.09 4.03
N ASP A 30 14.93 -10.30 2.88
CA ASP A 30 13.72 -9.63 2.39
C ASP A 30 12.42 -10.36 2.75
N GLN A 31 12.47 -11.44 3.53
CA GLN A 31 11.33 -12.27 3.92
C GLN A 31 10.16 -11.48 4.49
N SER A 32 10.44 -10.40 5.22
CA SER A 32 9.42 -9.53 5.83
C SER A 32 9.15 -8.24 5.06
N VAL A 33 9.75 -8.09 3.89
CA VAL A 33 9.55 -6.90 3.04
C VAL A 33 8.23 -7.02 2.30
N VAL A 34 7.43 -5.94 2.38
CA VAL A 34 6.16 -5.82 1.66
C VAL A 34 6.25 -4.73 0.59
N THR A 35 5.56 -4.94 -0.51
CA THR A 35 5.52 -4.00 -1.64
C THR A 35 4.24 -3.18 -1.62
N ILE A 36 4.33 -1.89 -1.93
CA ILE A 36 3.18 -0.98 -1.90
C ILE A 36 2.32 -1.16 -3.15
N GLY A 37 2.85 -1.02 -4.34
CA GLY A 37 2.08 -1.16 -5.57
C GLY A 37 1.57 -2.58 -5.81
N GLY A 38 2.41 -3.59 -5.55
CA GLY A 38 1.99 -5.00 -5.60
C GLY A 38 0.84 -5.30 -4.63
N SER A 39 0.86 -4.72 -3.43
CA SER A 39 -0.25 -4.80 -2.48
C SER A 39 -1.51 -4.09 -3.00
N GLY A 40 -1.37 -3.05 -3.82
CA GLY A 40 -2.50 -2.42 -4.50
C GLY A 40 -3.26 -3.44 -5.36
N PHE A 41 -2.57 -4.18 -6.21
CA PHE A 41 -3.18 -5.27 -6.98
C PHE A 41 -3.76 -6.36 -6.06
N GLY A 42 -3.11 -6.63 -4.92
CA GLY A 42 -3.61 -7.53 -3.88
C GLY A 42 -4.95 -7.08 -3.32
N VAL A 43 -5.08 -5.80 -2.94
CA VAL A 43 -6.32 -5.19 -2.44
C VAL A 43 -7.46 -5.32 -3.46
N ALA A 44 -7.20 -5.04 -4.74
CA ALA A 44 -8.17 -5.27 -5.81
C ALA A 44 -8.57 -6.75 -5.91
N GLY A 45 -7.58 -7.66 -5.81
CA GLY A 45 -7.80 -9.10 -5.79
C GLY A 45 -8.67 -9.56 -4.62
N LEU A 46 -8.46 -9.01 -3.42
CA LEU A 46 -9.30 -9.28 -2.24
C LEU A 46 -10.75 -8.84 -2.48
N LEU A 47 -10.96 -7.66 -3.06
CA LEU A 47 -12.30 -7.17 -3.40
C LEU A 47 -13.02 -8.10 -4.37
N VAL A 48 -12.32 -8.55 -5.42
CA VAL A 48 -12.84 -9.56 -6.36
C VAL A 48 -13.13 -10.88 -5.62
N GLY A 49 -12.26 -11.30 -4.71
CA GLY A 49 -12.44 -12.50 -3.90
C GLY A 49 -13.72 -12.45 -3.05
N ILE A 50 -14.02 -11.29 -2.47
CA ILE A 50 -15.26 -11.05 -1.70
C ILE A 50 -16.47 -11.10 -2.62
N GLU A 51 -16.45 -10.37 -3.73
CA GLU A 51 -17.57 -10.30 -4.68
C GLU A 51 -17.89 -11.66 -5.30
N ARG A 52 -16.88 -12.48 -5.54
CA ARG A 52 -17.03 -13.83 -6.12
C ARG A 52 -17.31 -14.92 -5.08
N GLY A 53 -17.38 -14.57 -3.79
CA GLY A 53 -17.64 -15.50 -2.70
C GLY A 53 -16.47 -16.45 -2.38
N PHE A 54 -15.25 -16.16 -2.85
CA PHE A 54 -14.04 -16.92 -2.51
C PHE A 54 -13.55 -16.55 -1.10
N ILE A 55 -13.84 -15.34 -0.64
CA ILE A 55 -13.54 -14.84 0.69
C ILE A 55 -14.88 -14.44 1.35
N PRO A 56 -15.19 -14.91 2.56
CA PRO A 56 -16.34 -14.43 3.32
C PRO A 56 -16.25 -12.91 3.51
N ARG A 57 -17.35 -12.20 3.26
CA ARG A 57 -17.38 -10.72 3.28
C ARG A 57 -16.83 -10.15 4.59
N ALA A 58 -17.22 -10.71 5.74
CA ALA A 58 -16.75 -10.25 7.04
C ALA A 58 -15.24 -10.43 7.24
N GLU A 59 -14.68 -11.52 6.76
CA GLU A 59 -13.23 -11.78 6.81
C GLU A 59 -12.45 -10.81 5.87
N GLY A 60 -13.00 -10.55 4.70
CA GLY A 60 -12.44 -9.58 3.77
C GLY A 60 -12.42 -8.16 4.35
N VAL A 61 -13.53 -7.71 4.96
CA VAL A 61 -13.61 -6.41 5.66
C VAL A 61 -12.58 -6.34 6.79
N LYS A 62 -12.44 -7.39 7.58
CA LYS A 62 -11.44 -7.47 8.66
C LYS A 62 -10.00 -7.30 8.12
N ARG A 63 -9.65 -8.02 7.06
CA ARG A 63 -8.33 -7.91 6.43
C ARG A 63 -8.09 -6.51 5.84
N LEU A 64 -9.06 -5.95 5.12
CA LEU A 64 -8.94 -4.63 4.53
C LEU A 64 -8.85 -3.52 5.61
N THR A 65 -9.53 -3.70 6.74
CA THR A 65 -9.38 -2.81 7.90
C THR A 65 -7.98 -2.91 8.52
N GLN A 66 -7.44 -4.12 8.67
CA GLN A 66 -6.05 -4.33 9.11
C GLN A 66 -5.06 -3.59 8.20
N ILE A 67 -5.22 -3.72 6.89
CA ILE A 67 -4.39 -3.03 5.89
C ILE A 67 -4.50 -1.50 6.06
N ALA A 68 -5.72 -0.95 6.15
CA ALA A 68 -5.92 0.48 6.29
C ALA A 68 -5.31 1.03 7.60
N ASP A 69 -5.47 0.31 8.72
CA ASP A 69 -4.89 0.68 10.01
C ASP A 69 -3.35 0.58 10.01
N TYR A 70 -2.79 -0.41 9.31
CA TYR A 70 -1.35 -0.51 9.13
C TYR A 70 -0.81 0.65 8.30
N LEU A 71 -1.41 0.94 7.15
CA LEU A 71 -1.00 2.03 6.26
C LEU A 71 -1.06 3.41 6.92
N LYS A 72 -1.97 3.59 7.88
CA LYS A 72 -2.08 4.85 8.64
C LYS A 72 -0.86 5.11 9.54
N ARG A 73 -0.25 4.05 10.10
CA ARG A 73 0.89 4.15 11.03
C ARG A 73 2.26 3.91 10.38
N ALA A 74 2.29 3.35 9.17
CA ALA A 74 3.51 3.10 8.42
C ALA A 74 4.15 4.42 7.96
N ASP A 75 5.44 4.39 7.65
CA ASP A 75 6.16 5.53 7.12
C ASP A 75 5.49 6.08 5.86
N ARG A 76 5.28 7.39 5.87
CA ARG A 76 4.75 8.17 4.75
C ARG A 76 5.49 9.48 4.60
N PHE A 77 5.66 9.90 3.39
CA PHE A 77 6.38 11.11 3.02
C PHE A 77 5.41 12.04 2.28
N HIS A 78 4.93 13.09 2.94
CA HIS A 78 3.85 13.92 2.42
C HIS A 78 2.61 13.11 2.02
N GLY A 79 2.25 12.13 2.88
CA GLY A 79 1.10 11.26 2.69
C GLY A 79 1.30 10.09 1.70
N VAL A 80 2.46 9.99 1.06
CA VAL A 80 2.82 8.97 0.06
C VAL A 80 3.70 7.91 0.70
N TRP A 81 3.39 6.63 0.47
CA TRP A 81 4.19 5.51 0.97
C TRP A 81 5.44 5.29 0.12
N PRO A 82 6.49 4.66 0.68
CA PRO A 82 7.67 4.30 -0.07
C PRO A 82 7.39 3.10 -1.00
N HIS A 83 8.36 2.73 -1.82
CA HIS A 83 8.30 1.55 -2.68
C HIS A 83 8.08 0.26 -1.85
N TRP A 84 8.89 0.09 -0.80
CA TRP A 84 8.86 -1.04 0.11
C TRP A 84 8.81 -0.61 1.58
N LEU A 85 8.20 -1.46 2.40
CA LEU A 85 8.21 -1.35 3.85
C LEU A 85 8.71 -2.65 4.49
N TYR A 86 9.30 -2.54 5.67
CA TYR A 86 9.40 -3.69 6.57
C TYR A 86 8.03 -3.98 7.16
N GLY A 87 7.43 -5.13 6.77
CA GLY A 87 6.07 -5.49 7.15
C GLY A 87 5.77 -5.44 8.65
N PRO A 88 6.62 -5.99 9.54
CA PRO A 88 6.38 -5.97 10.98
C PRO A 88 6.38 -4.56 11.59
N THR A 89 7.19 -3.62 11.09
CA THR A 89 7.38 -2.30 11.71
C THR A 89 6.65 -1.18 10.99
N GLY A 90 6.53 -1.26 9.67
CA GLY A 90 6.02 -0.17 8.84
C GLY A 90 7.09 0.86 8.48
N GLU A 91 8.34 0.61 8.83
CA GLU A 91 9.46 1.46 8.45
C GLU A 91 9.83 1.29 6.98
N VAL A 92 10.31 2.36 6.36
CA VAL A 92 10.77 2.33 4.98
C VAL A 92 11.91 1.33 4.79
N LYS A 93 11.77 0.44 3.81
CA LYS A 93 12.86 -0.38 3.27
C LYS A 93 13.31 0.28 1.97
N PRO A 94 14.50 0.90 1.93
CA PRO A 94 15.00 1.55 0.73
C PRO A 94 15.04 0.58 -0.46
N PHE A 95 14.46 0.97 -1.58
CA PHE A 95 14.59 0.25 -2.85
C PHE A 95 15.99 0.44 -3.44
N GLY A 96 16.54 1.63 -3.26
CA GLY A 96 17.90 2.01 -3.61
C GLY A 96 18.40 3.14 -2.73
N GLN A 97 19.67 3.51 -2.85
CA GLN A 97 20.28 4.53 -1.99
C GLN A 97 19.48 5.84 -1.95
N LYS A 98 19.00 6.31 -3.10
CA LYS A 98 18.22 7.55 -3.22
C LYS A 98 16.70 7.32 -3.23
N ASP A 99 16.29 6.06 -3.34
CA ASP A 99 14.90 5.63 -3.32
C ASP A 99 14.57 5.09 -1.92
N ASN A 100 14.49 6.03 -0.98
CA ASN A 100 14.27 5.79 0.45
C ASN A 100 13.18 6.70 1.02
N GLY A 101 12.31 7.19 0.18
CA GLY A 101 11.24 8.12 0.55
C GLY A 101 9.91 7.77 -0.11
N GLY A 102 9.09 8.78 -0.40
CA GLY A 102 7.78 8.57 -0.99
C GLY A 102 7.84 8.22 -2.47
N ASP A 103 7.23 7.09 -2.83
CA ASP A 103 7.05 6.64 -4.20
C ASP A 103 5.59 6.86 -4.62
N LEU A 104 5.37 7.89 -5.44
CA LEU A 104 4.03 8.29 -5.85
C LEU A 104 3.37 7.25 -6.78
N VAL A 105 4.14 6.58 -7.63
CA VAL A 105 3.62 5.58 -8.58
C VAL A 105 3.10 4.36 -7.83
N GLU A 106 3.92 3.80 -6.94
CA GLU A 106 3.53 2.65 -6.12
C GLU A 106 2.33 2.99 -5.22
N SER A 107 2.36 4.18 -4.61
CA SER A 107 1.25 4.67 -3.77
C SER A 107 -0.04 4.89 -4.57
N CYS A 108 0.05 5.32 -5.83
CA CYS A 108 -1.12 5.47 -6.70
C CYS A 108 -1.76 4.12 -7.05
N PHE A 109 -0.98 3.07 -7.32
CA PHE A 109 -1.52 1.73 -7.53
C PHE A 109 -2.27 1.22 -6.29
N LEU A 110 -1.69 1.41 -5.11
CA LEU A 110 -2.35 1.04 -3.85
C LEU A 110 -3.62 1.86 -3.63
N MET A 111 -3.52 3.18 -3.73
CA MET A 111 -4.65 4.07 -3.46
C MET A 111 -5.80 3.89 -4.45
N GLN A 112 -5.53 3.63 -5.73
CA GLN A 112 -6.56 3.33 -6.72
C GLN A 112 -7.42 2.15 -6.27
N SER A 113 -6.81 1.08 -5.79
CA SER A 113 -7.52 -0.10 -5.30
C SER A 113 -8.26 0.16 -3.99
N LEU A 114 -7.66 0.92 -3.06
CA LEU A 114 -8.32 1.35 -1.83
C LEU A 114 -9.55 2.23 -2.13
N LEU A 115 -9.50 3.11 -3.13
CA LEU A 115 -10.65 3.90 -3.55
C LEU A 115 -11.79 3.02 -4.12
N CYS A 116 -11.47 1.93 -4.80
CA CYS A 116 -12.46 0.92 -5.20
C CYS A 116 -13.11 0.26 -3.97
N VAL A 117 -12.30 -0.11 -2.95
CA VAL A 117 -12.79 -0.65 -1.69
C VAL A 117 -13.69 0.35 -0.97
N ARG A 118 -13.28 1.61 -0.86
CA ARG A 118 -14.09 2.70 -0.29
C ARG A 118 -15.45 2.79 -0.96
N GLN A 119 -15.45 2.81 -2.30
CA GLN A 119 -16.69 2.93 -3.07
C GLN A 119 -17.60 1.72 -2.90
N TYR A 120 -17.04 0.51 -2.82
CA TYR A 120 -17.77 -0.74 -2.67
C TYR A 120 -18.45 -0.87 -1.32
N PHE A 121 -17.83 -0.35 -0.25
CA PHE A 121 -18.30 -0.51 1.14
C PHE A 121 -19.01 0.71 1.73
N ARG A 122 -19.03 1.86 1.07
CA ARG A 122 -19.52 3.14 1.62
C ARG A 122 -20.99 3.11 2.10
N ASP A 123 -21.84 2.28 1.47
CA ASP A 123 -23.26 2.17 1.78
C ASP A 123 -23.58 0.88 2.55
N GLY A 124 -22.57 0.21 3.09
CA GLY A 124 -22.69 -1.05 3.80
C GLY A 124 -23.06 -0.90 5.29
N ASN A 125 -22.72 -1.93 6.09
CA ASN A 125 -22.90 -1.89 7.53
C ASN A 125 -21.90 -0.94 8.21
N GLU A 126 -22.00 -0.77 9.55
CA GLU A 126 -21.16 0.18 10.30
C GLU A 126 -19.65 -0.10 10.19
N GLN A 127 -19.23 -1.38 10.13
CA GLN A 127 -17.82 -1.74 9.98
C GLN A 127 -17.31 -1.40 8.57
N GLU A 128 -18.14 -1.61 7.56
CA GLU A 128 -17.86 -1.31 6.17
C GLU A 128 -17.75 0.19 5.93
N LYS A 129 -18.66 0.97 6.50
CA LYS A 129 -18.61 2.44 6.48
C LYS A 129 -17.38 2.97 7.19
N ALA A 130 -17.03 2.43 8.36
CA ALA A 130 -15.82 2.80 9.07
C ALA A 130 -14.54 2.51 8.27
N LEU A 131 -14.48 1.39 7.53
CA LEU A 131 -13.41 1.10 6.61
C LEU A 131 -13.34 2.14 5.47
N ALA A 132 -14.48 2.47 4.87
CA ALA A 132 -14.56 3.47 3.81
C ALA A 132 -14.08 4.85 4.28
N GLU A 133 -14.43 5.26 5.50
CA GLU A 133 -13.97 6.52 6.11
C GLU A 133 -12.45 6.52 6.37
N LYS A 134 -11.88 5.42 6.86
CA LYS A 134 -10.42 5.28 7.04
C LYS A 134 -9.69 5.48 5.71
N ILE A 135 -10.17 4.86 4.65
CA ILE A 135 -9.57 5.00 3.31
C ILE A 135 -9.71 6.43 2.79
N ASP A 136 -10.86 7.07 3.01
CA ASP A 136 -11.08 8.46 2.62
C ASP A 136 -10.10 9.43 3.32
N GLN A 137 -9.77 9.15 4.58
CA GLN A 137 -8.74 9.90 5.31
C GLN A 137 -7.34 9.71 4.71
N LEU A 138 -6.95 8.46 4.43
CA LEU A 138 -5.66 8.16 3.79
C LEU A 138 -5.51 8.89 2.46
N TRP A 139 -6.58 8.90 1.65
CA TRP A 139 -6.61 9.62 0.37
C TRP A 139 -6.44 11.14 0.55
N LYS A 140 -7.15 11.75 1.49
CA LYS A 140 -7.10 13.19 1.76
C LYS A 140 -5.75 13.67 2.30
N GLU A 141 -4.99 12.77 2.90
CA GLU A 141 -3.67 13.06 3.46
C GLU A 141 -2.54 13.02 2.41
N MET A 142 -2.81 12.57 1.19
CA MET A 142 -1.81 12.57 0.10
C MET A 142 -1.63 13.98 -0.47
N GLU A 143 -0.45 14.55 -0.30
CA GLU A 143 -0.11 15.91 -0.73
C GLU A 143 0.41 15.90 -2.18
N PHE A 144 -0.46 15.68 -3.17
CA PHE A 144 -0.07 15.66 -4.60
C PHE A 144 0.64 16.94 -5.05
N SER A 145 0.24 18.09 -4.51
CA SER A 145 0.89 19.36 -4.82
C SER A 145 2.34 19.44 -4.34
N TRP A 146 2.70 18.70 -3.29
CA TRP A 146 4.10 18.54 -2.89
C TRP A 146 4.92 17.91 -4.01
N TYR A 147 4.39 16.85 -4.60
CA TYR A 147 5.07 16.09 -5.66
C TYR A 147 5.13 16.82 -7.00
N GLN A 148 4.54 18.00 -7.12
CA GLN A 148 4.77 18.92 -8.25
C GLN A 148 6.09 19.67 -8.14
N ASN A 149 6.67 19.79 -6.93
CA ASN A 149 7.91 20.56 -6.71
C ASN A 149 7.86 21.98 -7.34
N GLY A 150 6.69 22.65 -7.31
CA GLY A 150 6.45 23.95 -7.90
C GLY A 150 6.50 23.98 -9.44
N LYS A 151 6.30 22.84 -10.11
CA LYS A 151 6.28 22.68 -11.58
C LYS A 151 4.88 22.29 -12.07
N ASP A 152 4.74 22.22 -13.40
CA ASP A 152 3.49 21.81 -14.07
C ASP A 152 3.39 20.27 -14.29
N VAL A 153 4.29 19.52 -13.70
CA VAL A 153 4.36 18.06 -13.74
C VAL A 153 4.41 17.48 -12.33
N ILE A 154 4.06 16.23 -12.20
CA ILE A 154 4.20 15.48 -10.93
C ILE A 154 5.47 14.63 -11.05
N TYR A 155 6.24 14.58 -9.96
CA TYR A 155 7.44 13.76 -9.89
C TYR A 155 7.16 12.45 -9.19
N TRP A 156 7.84 11.40 -9.64
CA TRP A 156 7.70 10.05 -9.11
C TRP A 156 8.04 9.95 -7.63
N HIS A 157 9.18 10.54 -7.20
CA HIS A 157 9.78 10.26 -5.92
C HIS A 157 10.28 11.52 -5.21
N TRP A 158 10.16 11.52 -3.90
CA TRP A 158 10.82 12.48 -3.01
C TRP A 158 11.47 11.76 -1.83
N SER A 159 12.71 12.13 -1.49
CA SER A 159 13.48 11.58 -0.38
C SER A 159 13.71 12.62 0.70
N PRO A 160 13.57 12.27 2.00
CA PRO A 160 13.91 13.18 3.10
C PRO A 160 15.41 13.48 3.18
N GLU A 161 16.28 12.61 2.65
CA GLU A 161 17.73 12.78 2.65
C GLU A 161 18.26 13.37 1.35
N TYR A 162 17.71 12.95 0.21
CA TYR A 162 18.19 13.32 -1.13
C TYR A 162 17.26 14.29 -1.85
N ASN A 163 16.18 14.71 -1.22
CA ASN A 163 15.19 15.62 -1.79
C ASN A 163 14.69 15.14 -3.17
N TRP A 164 14.84 15.96 -4.19
CA TRP A 164 14.36 15.72 -5.56
C TRP A 164 15.45 15.16 -6.49
N GLU A 165 16.50 14.50 -5.97
CA GLU A 165 17.56 13.97 -6.81
C GLU A 165 17.06 12.88 -7.79
N MET A 166 16.00 12.15 -7.45
CA MET A 166 15.30 11.25 -8.37
C MET A 166 14.12 11.96 -9.03
N ASN A 167 14.39 12.98 -9.82
CA ASN A 167 13.41 13.87 -10.40
C ASN A 167 12.85 13.36 -11.74
N PHE A 168 12.30 12.15 -11.75
CA PHE A 168 11.61 11.60 -12.91
C PHE A 168 10.19 12.17 -13.00
N PRO A 169 9.87 12.99 -14.02
CA PRO A 169 8.51 13.49 -14.21
C PRO A 169 7.58 12.37 -14.70
N LEU A 170 6.32 12.42 -14.27
CA LEU A 170 5.25 11.53 -14.70
C LEU A 170 4.36 12.21 -15.73
#